data_e9d7dfcfa63a906fcb6161afeb15cda4
#
_entry.id   e9d7dfcfa63a906fcb6161afeb15cda4
#
_cell.length_a   1.000
_cell.length_b   1.000
_cell.length_c   1.000
_cell.angle_alpha   90.00
_cell.angle_beta   90.00
_cell.angle_gamma   90.00
#
_symmetry.space_group_name_H-M   'P 1'
#
loop_
_entity.id
_entity.type
_entity.pdbx_description
1 polymer ?
#
loop_
_entity_poly.entity_id
_entity_poly.type
_entity_poly.pdbx_seq_one_letter_code
_entity_poly.pdbx_strand_id
1 'polypeptide(L)'
;DYTDSYMLQAWSIPLLQSTEGRIWRYEAMDGKIDYIPDELGVKLFSRLGQVLKNTDAQADDTKRGYSSIFQDFVFGKIAMIRQSTNIAEYQDEGMNNLVLLPYFGETDNDNWYFSTPGYSIAMNGKLKGAGKKEELALDIVRYMFGSDVMNAMADRIQSVVVYNKDVNVDVQDIFSNLIPYIESNHMYTYIRNDSVCRASCAAVQKMLAGDVDAKQ
;
A
#
# COMPACT_ATOMS: atom_id res chain seq x y z
N ASP A 1 -7.19 0.97 15.23
CA ASP A 1 -6.01 1.28 16.05
C ASP A 1 -4.90 1.87 15.22
N TYR A 2 -4.91 3.19 15.11
CA TYR A 2 -3.92 3.97 14.35
C TYR A 2 -2.59 4.15 15.08
N THR A 3 -2.40 3.45 16.14
CA THR A 3 -1.09 3.13 16.67
C THR A 3 -0.25 2.32 15.70
N ASP A 4 -0.84 1.90 14.58
CA ASP A 4 -0.16 1.17 13.53
C ASP A 4 0.50 2.15 12.56
N SER A 5 1.75 1.92 12.29
CA SER A 5 2.71 2.51 11.37
C SER A 5 2.24 2.92 9.96
N TYR A 6 0.95 2.93 9.70
CA TYR A 6 0.40 3.22 8.37
C TYR A 6 0.74 4.63 7.86
N MET A 7 0.81 5.62 8.75
CA MET A 7 1.23 6.96 8.34
C MET A 7 2.68 6.98 7.89
N LEU A 8 3.57 6.38 8.68
CA LEU A 8 4.99 6.32 8.31
C LEU A 8 5.19 5.50 7.03
N GLN A 9 4.45 4.42 6.86
CA GLN A 9 4.47 3.64 5.61
C GLN A 9 4.09 4.49 4.41
N ALA A 10 3.00 5.23 4.48
CA ALA A 10 2.54 6.07 3.39
C ALA A 10 3.60 7.08 2.95
N TRP A 11 4.18 7.78 3.89
CA TRP A 11 5.20 8.81 3.62
C TRP A 11 6.57 8.24 3.29
N SER A 12 6.86 7.01 3.71
CA SER A 12 8.13 6.33 3.43
C SER A 12 8.19 5.68 2.05
N ILE A 13 7.05 5.35 1.43
CA ILE A 13 7.02 4.59 0.18
C ILE A 13 7.87 5.23 -0.92
N PRO A 14 7.73 6.51 -1.29
CA PRO A 14 8.55 7.10 -2.32
C PRO A 14 10.05 7.08 -1.98
N LEU A 15 10.38 7.31 -0.72
CA LEU A 15 11.76 7.29 -0.24
C LEU A 15 12.34 5.87 -0.24
N LEU A 16 11.58 4.88 0.18
CA LEU A 16 11.99 3.47 0.17
C LEU A 16 12.08 2.89 -1.26
N GLN A 17 11.50 3.54 -2.24
CA GLN A 17 11.64 3.20 -3.65
C GLN A 17 12.73 4.00 -4.37
N SER A 18 13.36 4.96 -3.71
CA SER A 18 14.62 5.56 -4.18
C SER A 18 15.71 4.50 -4.31
N THR A 19 16.78 4.81 -5.03
CA THR A 19 17.90 3.87 -5.20
C THR A 19 18.48 3.46 -3.85
N GLU A 20 18.72 4.42 -2.97
CA GLU A 20 19.27 4.20 -1.63
C GLU A 20 18.29 3.38 -0.76
N GLY A 21 17.00 3.73 -0.80
CA GLY A 21 15.98 3.01 -0.05
C GLY A 21 15.83 1.57 -0.49
N ARG A 22 15.93 1.28 -1.77
CA ARG A 22 15.90 -0.10 -2.29
C ARG A 22 17.14 -0.89 -1.87
N ILE A 23 18.33 -0.31 -2.00
CA ILE A 23 19.57 -0.96 -1.55
C ILE A 23 19.46 -1.29 -0.07
N TRP A 24 19.12 -0.30 0.77
CA TRP A 24 18.94 -0.52 2.20
C TRP A 24 17.94 -1.65 2.50
N ARG A 25 16.79 -1.68 1.85
CA ARG A 25 15.79 -2.72 2.10
C ARG A 25 16.31 -4.13 1.78
N TYR A 26 16.99 -4.29 0.64
CA TYR A 26 17.56 -5.60 0.27
C TYR A 26 18.64 -6.04 1.24
N GLU A 27 19.51 -5.14 1.66
CA GLU A 27 20.56 -5.46 2.64
C GLU A 27 20.00 -5.79 4.03
N ALA A 28 18.95 -5.07 4.45
CA ALA A 28 18.26 -5.37 5.69
C ALA A 28 17.54 -6.72 5.65
N MET A 29 16.91 -7.05 4.51
CA MET A 29 16.26 -8.35 4.31
C MET A 29 17.26 -9.51 4.30
N ASP A 30 18.45 -9.30 3.72
CA ASP A 30 19.53 -10.27 3.71
C ASP A 30 20.24 -10.39 5.07
N GLY A 31 19.85 -9.60 6.07
CA GLY A 31 20.47 -9.56 7.38
C GLY A 31 21.88 -8.98 7.38
N LYS A 32 22.25 -8.22 6.35
CA LYS A 32 23.56 -7.56 6.25
C LYS A 32 23.65 -6.31 7.09
N ILE A 33 22.53 -5.64 7.28
CA ILE A 33 22.38 -4.44 8.10
C ILE A 33 21.12 -4.55 8.97
N ASP A 34 21.16 -3.98 10.16
CA ASP A 34 20.06 -3.98 11.13
C ASP A 34 19.64 -2.57 11.57
N TYR A 35 20.13 -1.56 10.87
CA TYR A 35 19.85 -0.15 11.14
C TYR A 35 19.42 0.59 9.87
N ILE A 36 18.75 1.71 10.04
CA ILE A 36 18.44 2.63 8.94
C ILE A 36 19.62 3.60 8.81
N PRO A 37 20.25 3.77 7.62
CA PRO A 37 21.29 4.77 7.44
C PRO A 37 20.80 6.16 7.85
N ASP A 38 21.63 6.91 8.58
CA ASP A 38 21.27 8.20 9.16
C ASP A 38 20.65 9.16 8.12
N GLU A 39 21.22 9.24 6.94
CA GLU A 39 20.70 10.11 5.88
C GLU A 39 19.28 9.70 5.44
N LEU A 40 19.01 8.41 5.29
CA LEU A 40 17.70 7.89 4.90
C LEU A 40 16.69 8.09 6.03
N GLY A 41 17.08 7.81 7.26
CA GLY A 41 16.26 8.01 8.45
C GLY A 41 15.90 9.48 8.66
N VAL A 42 16.90 10.36 8.60
CA VAL A 42 16.67 11.80 8.74
C VAL A 42 15.78 12.35 7.64
N LYS A 43 15.95 11.93 6.38
CA LYS A 43 15.06 12.35 5.28
C LYS A 43 13.60 11.94 5.55
N LEU A 44 13.40 10.69 5.99
CA LEU A 44 12.07 10.16 6.28
C LEU A 44 11.37 10.94 7.40
N PHE A 45 12.02 11.09 8.53
CA PHE A 45 11.45 11.78 9.69
C PHE A 45 11.35 13.30 9.47
N SER A 46 12.27 13.91 8.74
CA SER A 46 12.19 15.34 8.36
C SER A 46 10.98 15.61 7.48
N ARG A 47 10.71 14.76 6.51
CA ARG A 47 9.52 14.88 5.64
C ARG A 47 8.23 14.77 6.45
N LEU A 48 8.15 13.80 7.36
CA LEU A 48 7.03 13.68 8.28
C LEU A 48 6.90 14.93 9.17
N GLY A 49 8.00 15.41 9.75
CA GLY A 49 8.02 16.62 10.56
C GLY A 49 7.54 17.87 9.80
N GLN A 50 7.83 17.99 8.51
CA GLN A 50 7.29 19.06 7.66
C GLN A 50 5.78 18.97 7.49
N VAL A 51 5.26 17.76 7.26
CA VAL A 51 3.80 17.53 7.18
C VAL A 51 3.15 17.94 8.49
N LEU A 52 3.69 17.51 9.63
CA LEU A 52 3.14 17.83 10.94
C LEU A 52 3.17 19.33 11.25
N LYS A 53 4.21 20.05 10.82
CA LYS A 53 4.30 21.52 10.98
C LYS A 53 3.32 22.29 10.11
N ASN A 54 2.92 21.73 8.98
CA ASN A 54 2.02 22.36 8.01
C ASN A 54 0.56 21.94 8.21
N THR A 55 0.26 21.21 9.26
CA THR A 55 -1.09 20.75 9.61
C THR A 55 -1.41 21.15 11.05
N ASP A 56 -2.69 21.22 11.37
CA ASP A 56 -3.16 21.43 12.74
C ASP A 56 -3.12 20.11 13.58
N ALA A 57 -2.26 19.16 13.18
CA ALA A 57 -2.14 17.88 13.86
C ALA A 57 -1.73 18.06 15.33
N GLN A 58 -2.48 17.43 16.22
CA GLN A 58 -2.25 17.48 17.65
C GLN A 58 -1.84 16.10 18.17
N ALA A 59 -1.13 16.06 19.29
CA ALA A 59 -0.74 14.80 19.92
C ALA A 59 -1.95 13.89 20.21
N ASP A 60 -3.12 14.46 20.49
CA ASP A 60 -4.35 13.71 20.73
C ASP A 60 -4.95 13.07 19.46
N ASP A 61 -4.58 13.54 18.27
CA ASP A 61 -5.03 12.93 17.02
C ASP A 61 -4.52 11.50 16.86
N THR A 62 -3.40 11.17 17.48
CA THR A 62 -2.88 9.79 17.51
C THR A 62 -3.77 8.81 18.26
N LYS A 63 -4.68 9.33 19.09
CA LYS A 63 -5.65 8.53 19.87
C LYS A 63 -6.93 8.26 19.09
N ARG A 64 -7.13 8.92 17.95
CA ARG A 64 -8.33 8.73 17.12
C ARG A 64 -8.25 7.38 16.40
N GLY A 65 -9.26 6.56 16.59
CA GLY A 65 -9.38 5.28 15.91
C GLY A 65 -9.77 5.45 14.43
N TYR A 66 -9.40 4.47 13.61
CA TYR A 66 -9.71 4.43 12.18
C TYR A 66 -11.17 4.69 11.86
N SER A 67 -12.09 4.04 12.58
CA SER A 67 -13.53 4.18 12.33
C SER A 67 -14.02 5.62 12.47
N SER A 68 -13.50 6.38 13.43
CA SER A 68 -13.86 7.79 13.63
C SER A 68 -13.34 8.66 12.46
N ILE A 69 -12.11 8.43 12.02
CA ILE A 69 -11.52 9.14 10.88
C ILE A 69 -12.27 8.81 9.59
N PHE A 70 -12.60 7.54 9.40
CA PHE A 70 -13.36 7.09 8.23
C PHE A 70 -14.76 7.72 8.19
N GLN A 71 -15.46 7.81 9.33
CA GLN A 71 -16.75 8.52 9.41
C GLN A 71 -16.62 9.99 9.03
N ASP A 72 -15.58 10.70 9.51
CA ASP A 72 -15.36 12.09 9.16
C ASP A 72 -15.07 12.26 7.65
N PHE A 73 -14.43 11.30 7.01
CA PHE A 73 -14.26 11.27 5.56
C PHE A 73 -15.60 11.07 4.84
N VAL A 74 -16.40 10.08 5.25
CA VAL A 74 -17.73 9.81 4.69
C VAL A 74 -18.65 11.04 4.81
N PHE A 75 -18.58 11.78 5.92
CA PHE A 75 -19.35 13.01 6.14
C PHE A 75 -18.73 14.26 5.49
N GLY A 76 -17.67 14.12 4.70
CA GLY A 76 -17.04 15.23 3.99
C GLY A 76 -16.28 16.22 4.87
N LYS A 77 -15.98 15.88 6.12
CA LYS A 77 -15.16 16.71 7.02
C LYS A 77 -13.67 16.60 6.71
N ILE A 78 -13.25 15.51 6.10
CA ILE A 78 -11.88 15.23 5.68
C ILE A 78 -11.89 15.00 4.17
N ALA A 79 -11.05 15.72 3.43
CA ALA A 79 -11.00 15.62 1.98
C ALA A 79 -10.24 14.39 1.47
N MET A 80 -9.28 13.87 2.22
CA MET A 80 -8.43 12.75 1.84
C MET A 80 -8.22 11.81 3.03
N ILE A 81 -8.20 10.52 2.74
CA ILE A 81 -7.91 9.47 3.72
C ILE A 81 -7.03 8.41 3.09
N ARG A 82 -6.12 7.84 3.88
CA ARG A 82 -5.47 6.60 3.47
C ARG A 82 -6.44 5.45 3.62
N GLN A 83 -6.71 4.75 2.52
CA GLN A 83 -7.63 3.62 2.50
C GLN A 83 -7.12 2.54 1.54
N SER A 84 -7.62 1.32 1.72
CA SER A 84 -7.47 0.25 0.73
C SER A 84 -8.51 0.38 -0.37
N THR A 85 -8.39 -0.43 -1.41
CA THR A 85 -9.36 -0.51 -2.51
C THR A 85 -10.78 -0.88 -2.07
N ASN A 86 -10.97 -1.35 -0.83
CA ASN A 86 -12.30 -1.59 -0.24
C ASN A 86 -13.18 -0.34 -0.25
N ILE A 87 -12.60 0.86 -0.37
CA ILE A 87 -13.37 2.09 -0.49
C ILE A 87 -14.33 2.07 -1.70
N ALA A 88 -14.03 1.27 -2.72
CA ALA A 88 -14.89 1.12 -3.89
C ALA A 88 -16.29 0.57 -3.54
N GLU A 89 -16.39 -0.24 -2.49
CA GLU A 89 -17.69 -0.77 -2.03
C GLU A 89 -18.66 0.32 -1.55
N TYR A 90 -18.12 1.49 -1.17
CA TYR A 90 -18.92 2.63 -0.70
C TYR A 90 -19.42 3.54 -1.83
N GLN A 91 -19.03 3.31 -3.08
CA GLN A 91 -19.55 4.08 -4.23
C GLN A 91 -21.07 3.90 -4.35
N ASP A 92 -21.57 2.69 -4.16
CA ASP A 92 -22.99 2.37 -4.22
C ASP A 92 -23.78 3.02 -3.06
N GLU A 93 -23.10 3.44 -1.99
CA GLU A 93 -23.69 4.12 -0.84
C GLU A 93 -23.73 5.66 -0.99
N GLY A 94 -23.46 6.18 -2.20
CA GLY A 94 -23.55 7.60 -2.53
C GLY A 94 -22.23 8.37 -2.52
N MET A 95 -21.08 7.69 -2.35
CA MET A 95 -19.74 8.29 -2.46
C MET A 95 -19.25 8.29 -3.92
N ASN A 96 -19.97 8.96 -4.81
CA ASN A 96 -19.77 8.86 -6.27
C ASN A 96 -18.54 9.61 -6.82
N ASN A 97 -17.80 10.35 -5.99
CA ASN A 97 -16.68 11.21 -6.42
C ASN A 97 -15.34 10.77 -5.82
N LEU A 98 -15.16 9.46 -5.59
CA LEU A 98 -13.91 8.94 -5.08
C LEU A 98 -12.85 8.88 -6.18
N VAL A 99 -11.65 9.35 -5.85
CA VAL A 99 -10.46 9.24 -6.69
C VAL A 99 -9.35 8.59 -5.88
N LEU A 100 -8.74 7.56 -6.43
CA LEU A 100 -7.56 6.94 -5.83
C LEU A 100 -6.32 7.73 -6.23
N LEU A 101 -5.55 8.17 -5.25
CA LEU A 101 -4.33 8.92 -5.45
C LEU A 101 -3.11 8.08 -5.04
N PRO A 102 -1.97 8.21 -5.74
CA PRO A 102 -0.73 7.57 -5.35
C PRO A 102 -0.16 8.22 -4.08
N TYR A 103 0.80 7.56 -3.47
CA TYR A 103 1.71 8.23 -2.55
C TYR A 103 2.69 9.09 -3.33
N PHE A 104 2.62 10.39 -3.12
CA PHE A 104 3.38 11.37 -3.87
C PHE A 104 4.84 11.39 -3.48
N GLY A 105 5.73 11.31 -4.48
CA GLY A 105 7.15 11.57 -4.36
C GLY A 105 7.50 13.05 -4.49
N GLU A 106 8.75 13.34 -4.80
CA GLU A 106 9.23 14.71 -5.09
C GLU A 106 8.91 15.12 -6.53
N THR A 107 8.81 14.14 -7.42
CA THR A 107 8.41 14.31 -8.83
C THR A 107 7.32 13.31 -9.20
N ASP A 108 6.66 13.51 -10.32
CA ASP A 108 5.61 12.60 -10.81
C ASP A 108 6.14 11.16 -11.03
N ASN A 109 7.42 11.03 -11.36
CA ASN A 109 8.06 9.72 -11.54
C ASN A 109 8.34 8.99 -10.21
N ASP A 110 8.23 9.69 -9.08
CA ASP A 110 8.43 9.15 -7.74
C ASP A 110 7.11 8.81 -7.05
N ASN A 111 6.01 8.83 -7.78
CA ASN A 111 4.70 8.49 -7.27
C ASN A 111 4.51 6.97 -7.30
N TRP A 112 4.03 6.41 -6.20
CA TRP A 112 3.86 4.97 -6.01
C TRP A 112 2.50 4.65 -5.41
N TYR A 113 1.93 3.52 -5.84
CA TYR A 113 0.81 2.93 -5.10
C TYR A 113 1.30 1.80 -4.19
N PHE A 114 0.65 1.66 -3.06
CA PHE A 114 0.82 0.49 -2.22
C PHE A 114 -0.01 -0.67 -2.77
N SER A 115 0.61 -1.83 -2.94
CA SER A 115 -0.04 -3.03 -3.43
C SER A 115 0.27 -4.22 -2.55
N THR A 116 -0.75 -5.01 -2.26
CA THR A 116 -0.59 -6.36 -1.74
C THR A 116 -1.35 -7.31 -2.65
N PRO A 117 -0.83 -8.52 -2.93
CA PRO A 117 -1.61 -9.52 -3.62
C PRO A 117 -2.88 -9.80 -2.84
N GLY A 118 -4.05 -9.59 -3.46
CA GLY A 118 -5.34 -9.88 -2.83
C GLY A 118 -5.52 -11.37 -2.62
N TYR A 119 -5.13 -12.15 -3.64
CA TYR A 119 -5.19 -13.60 -3.61
C TYR A 119 -3.96 -14.20 -4.28
N SER A 120 -3.58 -15.37 -3.84
CA SER A 120 -2.49 -16.16 -4.42
C SER A 120 -2.95 -17.58 -4.64
N ILE A 121 -2.57 -18.18 -5.77
CA ILE A 121 -2.82 -19.58 -6.06
C ILE A 121 -1.51 -20.33 -5.90
N ALA A 122 -1.53 -21.37 -5.08
CA ALA A 122 -0.38 -22.25 -4.90
C ALA A 122 -0.73 -23.66 -5.35
N MET A 123 0.14 -24.27 -6.12
CA MET A 123 0.06 -25.68 -6.46
C MET A 123 0.83 -26.52 -5.43
N ASN A 124 0.28 -27.68 -5.08
CA ASN A 124 1.00 -28.61 -4.19
C ASN A 124 2.27 -29.13 -4.89
N GLY A 125 3.42 -28.96 -4.25
CA GLY A 125 4.72 -29.40 -4.80
C GLY A 125 4.81 -30.90 -5.12
N LYS A 126 3.94 -31.74 -4.52
CA LYS A 126 3.84 -33.17 -4.85
C LYS A 126 3.28 -33.44 -6.25
N LEU A 127 2.69 -32.44 -6.90
CA LEU A 127 2.22 -32.56 -8.28
C LEU A 127 3.36 -32.46 -9.29
N LYS A 128 4.53 -31.96 -8.89
CA LYS A 128 5.69 -31.85 -9.77
C LYS A 128 6.12 -33.25 -10.26
N GLY A 129 6.10 -33.45 -11.58
CA GLY A 129 6.40 -34.74 -12.19
C GLY A 129 5.29 -35.78 -12.13
N ALA A 130 4.07 -35.42 -11.68
CA ALA A 130 2.95 -36.34 -11.56
C ALA A 130 2.16 -36.53 -12.89
N GLY A 131 2.75 -36.15 -14.03
CA GLY A 131 2.17 -36.34 -15.36
C GLY A 131 0.80 -35.67 -15.52
N LYS A 132 -0.22 -36.41 -15.92
CA LYS A 132 -1.56 -35.88 -16.16
C LYS A 132 -2.16 -35.07 -14.99
N LYS A 133 -1.79 -35.36 -13.75
CA LYS A 133 -2.27 -34.59 -12.60
C LYS A 133 -1.64 -33.21 -12.54
N GLU A 134 -0.38 -33.10 -12.88
CA GLU A 134 0.31 -31.81 -12.99
C GLU A 134 -0.27 -30.99 -14.14
N GLU A 135 -0.46 -31.59 -15.32
CA GLU A 135 -1.07 -30.93 -16.48
C GLU A 135 -2.46 -30.39 -16.14
N LEU A 136 -3.33 -31.20 -15.55
CA LEU A 136 -4.67 -30.77 -15.14
C LEU A 136 -4.62 -29.61 -14.12
N ALA A 137 -3.70 -29.65 -13.15
CA ALA A 137 -3.56 -28.58 -12.19
C ALA A 137 -3.09 -27.27 -12.85
N LEU A 138 -2.18 -27.34 -13.82
CA LEU A 138 -1.75 -26.19 -14.62
C LEU A 138 -2.90 -25.64 -15.48
N ASP A 139 -3.72 -26.51 -16.07
CA ASP A 139 -4.87 -26.07 -16.86
C ASP A 139 -5.93 -25.38 -16.01
N ILE A 140 -6.15 -25.84 -14.78
CA ILE A 140 -7.04 -25.15 -13.82
C ILE A 140 -6.48 -23.75 -13.52
N VAL A 141 -5.17 -23.64 -13.23
CA VAL A 141 -4.55 -22.33 -12.98
C VAL A 141 -4.69 -21.42 -14.19
N ARG A 142 -4.39 -21.91 -15.41
CA ARG A 142 -4.57 -21.12 -16.65
C ARG A 142 -6.02 -20.67 -16.85
N TYR A 143 -6.98 -21.55 -16.61
CA TYR A 143 -8.40 -21.21 -16.68
C TYR A 143 -8.78 -20.09 -15.70
N MET A 144 -8.28 -20.14 -14.45
CA MET A 144 -8.54 -19.12 -13.45
C MET A 144 -7.98 -17.75 -13.81
N PHE A 145 -6.92 -17.68 -14.62
CA PHE A 145 -6.34 -16.42 -15.13
C PHE A 145 -6.85 -16.07 -16.54
N GLY A 146 -7.80 -16.81 -17.08
CA GLY A 146 -8.47 -16.50 -18.35
C GLY A 146 -9.48 -15.35 -18.21
N SER A 147 -9.83 -14.71 -19.34
CA SER A 147 -10.70 -13.54 -19.40
C SER A 147 -12.04 -13.75 -18.71
N ASP A 148 -12.69 -14.89 -18.91
CA ASP A 148 -14.03 -15.16 -18.38
C ASP A 148 -14.05 -15.15 -16.85
N VAL A 149 -13.06 -15.82 -16.23
CA VAL A 149 -12.95 -15.85 -14.75
C VAL A 149 -12.50 -14.51 -14.21
N MET A 150 -11.53 -13.84 -14.86
CA MET A 150 -11.04 -12.54 -14.45
C MET A 150 -12.15 -11.48 -14.51
N ASN A 151 -12.96 -11.46 -15.56
CA ASN A 151 -14.10 -10.54 -15.66
C ASN A 151 -15.18 -10.87 -14.61
N ALA A 152 -15.49 -12.15 -14.40
CA ALA A 152 -16.42 -12.54 -13.34
C ALA A 152 -15.91 -12.16 -11.94
N MET A 153 -14.60 -12.15 -11.72
CA MET A 153 -14.01 -11.65 -10.48
C MET A 153 -14.11 -10.13 -10.37
N ALA A 154 -13.80 -9.39 -11.45
CA ALA A 154 -13.92 -7.93 -11.48
C ALA A 154 -15.36 -7.47 -11.17
N ASP A 155 -16.36 -8.16 -11.73
CA ASP A 155 -17.77 -7.86 -11.48
C ASP A 155 -18.22 -8.12 -10.04
N ARG A 156 -17.64 -9.13 -9.39
CA ARG A 156 -18.12 -9.62 -8.09
C ARG A 156 -17.32 -9.11 -6.91
N ILE A 157 -16.05 -8.79 -7.11
CA ILE A 157 -15.13 -8.37 -6.05
C ILE A 157 -14.76 -6.92 -6.28
N GLN A 158 -15.64 -6.02 -5.87
CA GLN A 158 -15.48 -4.57 -6.08
C GLN A 158 -14.28 -3.98 -5.35
N SER A 159 -13.78 -4.66 -4.31
CA SER A 159 -12.67 -4.18 -3.49
C SER A 159 -11.28 -4.61 -3.97
N VAL A 160 -11.18 -5.36 -5.05
CA VAL A 160 -9.91 -5.86 -5.59
C VAL A 160 -9.74 -5.43 -7.04
N VAL A 161 -8.60 -4.83 -7.35
CA VAL A 161 -8.23 -4.53 -8.73
C VAL A 161 -7.90 -5.84 -9.42
N VAL A 162 -8.73 -6.23 -10.38
CA VAL A 162 -8.48 -7.39 -11.24
C VAL A 162 -7.85 -6.89 -12.52
N TYR A 163 -6.61 -7.26 -12.77
CA TYR A 163 -5.86 -6.83 -13.95
C TYR A 163 -4.94 -7.96 -14.45
N ASN A 164 -4.93 -8.17 -15.74
CA ASN A 164 -3.98 -9.04 -16.42
C ASN A 164 -3.68 -8.44 -17.81
N LYS A 165 -2.41 -8.11 -18.06
CA LYS A 165 -1.97 -7.51 -19.33
C LYS A 165 -2.18 -8.39 -20.56
N ASP A 166 -2.27 -9.71 -20.37
CA ASP A 166 -2.35 -10.69 -21.44
C ASP A 166 -3.81 -11.06 -21.80
N VAL A 167 -4.79 -10.57 -21.03
CA VAL A 167 -6.20 -10.78 -21.27
C VAL A 167 -6.98 -9.48 -21.10
N ASN A 168 -8.06 -9.33 -21.86
CA ASN A 168 -8.95 -8.19 -21.70
C ASN A 168 -9.80 -8.37 -20.42
N VAL A 169 -9.64 -7.47 -19.47
CA VAL A 169 -10.43 -7.40 -18.24
C VAL A 169 -11.07 -6.04 -18.14
N ASP A 170 -12.37 -5.99 -17.91
CA ASP A 170 -13.11 -4.74 -17.70
C ASP A 170 -12.82 -4.21 -16.29
N VAL A 171 -11.79 -3.38 -16.19
CA VAL A 171 -11.39 -2.76 -14.92
C VAL A 171 -12.40 -1.68 -14.55
N GLN A 172 -12.87 -1.69 -13.30
CA GLN A 172 -13.79 -0.67 -12.81
C GLN A 172 -13.21 0.74 -12.93
N ASP A 173 -14.02 1.72 -13.27
CA ASP A 173 -13.61 3.10 -13.52
C ASP A 173 -12.81 3.72 -12.37
N ILE A 174 -13.17 3.42 -11.12
CA ILE A 174 -12.46 3.90 -9.94
C ILE A 174 -10.98 3.45 -9.90
N PHE A 175 -10.65 2.34 -10.55
CA PHE A 175 -9.30 1.79 -10.59
C PHE A 175 -8.53 2.14 -11.86
N SER A 176 -9.16 2.82 -12.80
CA SER A 176 -8.55 3.14 -14.11
C SER A 176 -7.23 3.89 -13.99
N ASN A 177 -7.10 4.79 -13.02
CA ASN A 177 -5.89 5.55 -12.77
C ASN A 177 -4.75 4.73 -12.15
N LEU A 178 -5.00 3.50 -11.66
CA LEU A 178 -3.97 2.59 -11.15
C LEU A 178 -3.23 1.87 -12.28
N ILE A 179 -3.89 1.65 -13.42
CA ILE A 179 -3.36 0.82 -14.51
C ILE A 179 -1.98 1.28 -15.01
N PRO A 180 -1.74 2.57 -15.29
CA PRO A 180 -0.42 3.04 -15.72
C PRO A 180 0.70 2.72 -14.70
N TYR A 181 0.38 2.75 -13.40
CA TYR A 181 1.34 2.41 -12.34
C TYR A 181 1.60 0.91 -12.24
N ILE A 182 0.58 0.08 -12.48
CA ILE A 182 0.74 -1.37 -12.57
C ILE A 182 1.64 -1.70 -13.76
N GLU A 183 1.38 -1.14 -14.94
CA GLU A 183 2.12 -1.38 -16.16
C GLU A 183 3.57 -0.91 -16.08
N SER A 184 3.82 0.23 -15.44
CA SER A 184 5.17 0.77 -15.23
C SER A 184 5.89 0.17 -14.01
N ASN A 185 5.27 -0.79 -13.32
CA ASN A 185 5.79 -1.42 -12.10
C ASN A 185 6.05 -0.42 -10.96
N HIS A 186 5.22 0.63 -10.86
CA HIS A 186 5.24 1.60 -9.76
C HIS A 186 4.28 1.19 -8.63
N MET A 187 4.21 -0.12 -8.37
CA MET A 187 3.46 -0.72 -7.29
C MET A 187 4.41 -1.19 -6.19
N TYR A 188 4.30 -0.59 -5.02
CA TYR A 188 5.10 -0.97 -3.86
C TYR A 188 4.46 -2.13 -3.11
N THR A 189 5.13 -3.27 -3.08
CA THR A 189 4.71 -4.39 -2.25
C THR A 189 5.43 -4.32 -0.90
N TYR A 190 4.65 -4.23 0.15
CA TYR A 190 5.13 -4.09 1.51
C TYR A 190 5.55 -5.44 2.11
N ILE A 191 6.73 -5.45 2.71
CA ILE A 191 7.17 -6.54 3.57
C ILE A 191 6.99 -6.07 5.00
N ARG A 192 5.99 -6.61 5.67
CA ARG A 192 5.65 -6.22 7.03
C ARG A 192 6.71 -6.72 8.02
N ASN A 193 7.26 -5.78 8.78
CA ASN A 193 8.04 -6.07 9.98
C ASN A 193 7.41 -5.33 11.16
N ASP A 194 6.67 -6.06 11.98
CA ASP A 194 5.88 -5.48 13.08
C ASP A 194 6.74 -4.77 14.12
N SER A 195 7.97 -5.18 14.32
CA SER A 195 8.89 -4.54 15.27
C SER A 195 9.33 -3.17 14.78
N VAL A 196 9.74 -3.08 13.51
CA VAL A 196 10.10 -1.81 12.86
C VAL A 196 8.89 -0.88 12.83
N CYS A 197 7.74 -1.41 12.48
CA CYS A 197 6.49 -0.65 12.45
C CYS A 197 6.17 -0.03 13.81
N ARG A 198 6.22 -0.79 14.90
CA ARG A 198 5.96 -0.28 16.26
C ARG A 198 6.97 0.75 16.71
N ALA A 199 8.27 0.52 16.45
CA ALA A 199 9.32 1.47 16.79
C ALA A 199 9.12 2.81 16.05
N SER A 200 8.79 2.75 14.76
CA SER A 200 8.53 3.92 13.94
C SER A 200 7.30 4.71 14.44
N CYS A 201 6.23 4.03 14.84
CA CYS A 201 5.06 4.70 15.44
C CYS A 201 5.41 5.42 16.73
N ALA A 202 6.18 4.77 17.60
CA ALA A 202 6.60 5.39 18.86
C ALA A 202 7.46 6.65 18.61
N ALA A 203 8.32 6.62 17.59
CA ALA A 203 9.12 7.78 17.20
C ALA A 203 8.22 8.93 16.68
N VAL A 204 7.26 8.62 15.80
CA VAL A 204 6.29 9.61 15.29
C VAL A 204 5.47 10.23 16.41
N GLN A 205 5.00 9.44 17.37
CA GLN A 205 4.25 9.96 18.53
C GLN A 205 5.11 10.93 19.37
N LYS A 206 6.38 10.64 19.59
CA LYS A 206 7.30 11.54 20.27
C LYS A 206 7.55 12.83 19.50
N MET A 207 7.66 12.74 18.16
CA MET A 207 7.80 13.94 17.32
C MET A 207 6.54 14.82 17.38
N LEU A 208 5.35 14.23 17.36
CA LEU A 208 4.07 14.95 17.52
C LEU A 208 3.96 15.62 18.88
N ALA A 209 4.44 14.96 19.94
CA ALA A 209 4.47 15.53 21.28
C ALA A 209 5.54 16.65 21.44
N GLY A 210 6.45 16.78 20.47
CA GLY A 210 7.58 17.73 20.55
C GLY A 210 8.72 17.26 21.43
N ASP A 211 8.74 15.98 21.80
CA ASP A 211 9.77 15.41 22.69
C ASP A 211 11.10 15.17 21.96
N VAL A 212 11.04 14.95 20.66
CA VAL A 212 12.20 14.67 19.78
C VAL A 212 12.05 15.35 18.43
N ASP A 213 13.16 15.62 17.76
CA ASP A 213 13.18 16.05 16.37
C ASP A 213 13.58 14.91 15.41
N ALA A 214 13.58 15.19 14.10
CA ALA A 214 13.87 14.19 13.08
C ALA A 214 15.30 13.61 13.12
N LYS A 215 16.21 14.20 13.91
CA LYS A 215 17.60 13.74 14.03
C LYS A 215 17.83 12.89 15.28
N GLN A 216 16.90 12.90 16.21
CA GLN A 216 16.91 12.14 17.46
C GLN A 216 16.15 10.83 17.33
#